data_66bfd85385594a053f4d0f90e8aa12cf
#
_entry.id   66bfd85385594a053f4d0f90e8aa12cf
#
_cell.length_a   1.000
_cell.length_b   1.000
_cell.length_c   1.000
_cell.angle_alpha   90.00
_cell.angle_beta   90.00
_cell.angle_gamma   90.00
#
_symmetry.space_group_name_H-M   'P 1'
#
loop_
_entity.id
_entity.type
_entity.pdbx_description
1 polymer ?
#
loop_
_entity_poly.entity_id
_entity_poly.type
_entity_poly.pdbx_seq_one_letter_code
_entity_poly.pdbx_strand_id
1 'polypeptide(L)'
;MSKFSPSLEDLCHRVLSCQRCPLAQSRSQIVFGEGRAPAELMLIGEAPGEVEDQTGRPFVGPAGQLLTKILASVGIPREEVYITNVVKCRPPRNRVPTKGEMAACWEWLAAQIALVNPKIIITLGNTPTPVSYTHLTLPTIYSV
;
A
#
# COMPACT_ATOMS: atom_id res chain seq x y z
N MET A 1 -16.07 -20.63 -3.68
CA MET A 1 -15.73 -19.21 -3.76
C MET A 1 -16.99 -18.35 -3.68
N SER A 2 -17.00 -17.41 -2.82
CA SER A 2 -18.13 -16.50 -2.72
C SER A 2 -17.98 -15.37 -3.74
N LYS A 3 -18.99 -15.17 -4.58
CA LYS A 3 -18.99 -14.01 -5.47
C LYS A 3 -19.26 -12.70 -4.75
N PHE A 4 -19.54 -12.77 -3.45
CA PHE A 4 -19.78 -11.58 -2.62
C PHE A 4 -18.54 -11.17 -1.84
N SER A 5 -17.46 -11.97 -1.90
CA SER A 5 -16.19 -11.64 -1.28
C SER A 5 -15.27 -11.05 -2.34
N PRO A 6 -15.08 -9.73 -2.37
CA PRO A 6 -14.18 -9.15 -3.36
C PRO A 6 -12.77 -9.67 -3.14
N SER A 7 -12.11 -10.02 -4.24
CA SER A 7 -10.71 -10.40 -4.19
C SER A 7 -9.85 -9.15 -4.33
N LEU A 8 -8.55 -9.28 -4.03
CA LEU A 8 -7.61 -8.18 -4.28
C LEU A 8 -7.57 -7.82 -5.76
N GLU A 9 -7.72 -8.82 -6.63
CA GLU A 9 -7.74 -8.57 -8.06
C GLU A 9 -8.93 -7.70 -8.47
N ASP A 10 -10.13 -8.00 -7.95
CA ASP A 10 -11.31 -7.18 -8.21
C ASP A 10 -11.13 -5.77 -7.67
N LEU A 11 -10.57 -5.65 -6.48
CA LEU A 11 -10.31 -4.35 -5.88
C LEU A 11 -9.32 -3.56 -6.73
N CYS A 12 -8.27 -4.21 -7.22
CA CYS A 12 -7.28 -3.58 -8.07
C CYS A 12 -7.94 -3.00 -9.33
N HIS A 13 -8.80 -3.77 -9.98
CA HIS A 13 -9.52 -3.29 -11.17
C HIS A 13 -10.34 -2.05 -10.87
N ARG A 14 -10.98 -2.00 -9.72
CA ARG A 14 -11.77 -0.82 -9.33
C ARG A 14 -10.89 0.38 -9.06
N VAL A 15 -9.73 0.17 -8.45
CA VAL A 15 -8.79 1.26 -8.13
C VAL A 15 -8.15 1.85 -9.38
N LEU A 16 -7.94 1.04 -10.43
CA LEU A 16 -7.27 1.49 -11.64
C LEU A 16 -7.98 2.67 -12.32
N SER A 17 -9.26 2.84 -12.09
CA SER A 17 -10.01 3.97 -12.63
C SER A 17 -10.25 5.08 -11.61
N CYS A 18 -9.54 5.07 -10.49
CA CYS A 18 -9.74 6.03 -9.42
C CYS A 18 -9.37 7.46 -9.85
N GLN A 19 -10.26 8.41 -9.55
CA GLN A 19 -10.03 9.83 -9.80
C GLN A 19 -10.43 10.68 -8.59
N ARG A 20 -10.26 10.10 -7.39
CA ARG A 20 -10.76 10.70 -6.17
C ARG A 20 -9.96 11.90 -5.67
N CYS A 21 -8.74 12.10 -6.18
CA CYS A 21 -7.89 13.21 -5.72
C CYS A 21 -7.08 13.76 -6.88
N PRO A 22 -6.45 14.94 -6.70
CA PRO A 22 -5.67 15.56 -7.78
C PRO A 22 -4.51 14.72 -8.30
N LEU A 23 -4.02 13.76 -7.52
CA LEU A 23 -2.92 12.90 -7.95
C LEU A 23 -3.28 12.06 -9.18
N ALA A 24 -4.58 11.86 -9.43
CA ALA A 24 -5.02 11.15 -10.62
C ALA A 24 -4.58 11.84 -11.90
N GLN A 25 -4.37 13.14 -11.87
CA GLN A 25 -3.98 13.90 -13.06
C GLN A 25 -2.48 13.91 -13.30
N SER A 26 -1.68 13.68 -12.27
CA SER A 26 -0.22 13.75 -12.37
C SER A 26 0.48 12.40 -12.38
N ARG A 27 -0.22 11.34 -12.04
CA ARG A 27 0.38 10.00 -12.05
C ARG A 27 0.52 9.45 -13.47
N SER A 28 1.51 8.60 -13.68
CA SER A 28 1.59 7.81 -14.91
C SER A 28 0.79 6.52 -14.78
N GLN A 29 0.89 5.85 -13.63
CA GLN A 29 0.16 4.64 -13.33
C GLN A 29 -0.26 4.62 -11.88
N ILE A 30 -1.31 3.85 -11.58
CA ILE A 30 -1.66 3.52 -10.21
C ILE A 30 -0.71 2.43 -9.72
N VAL A 31 -0.23 2.57 -8.50
CA VAL A 31 0.60 1.58 -7.83
C VAL A 31 -0.25 0.98 -6.71
N PHE A 32 -0.92 -0.12 -7.02
CA PHE A 32 -1.90 -0.71 -6.10
C PHE A 32 -1.27 -1.40 -4.91
N GLY A 33 -0.25 -2.19 -5.15
CA GLY A 33 0.37 -3.04 -4.16
C GLY A 33 0.63 -4.40 -4.75
N GLU A 34 1.43 -5.21 -4.06
CA GLU A 34 1.70 -6.57 -4.53
C GLU A 34 2.16 -7.45 -3.38
N GLY A 35 2.04 -8.75 -3.59
CA GLY A 35 2.52 -9.74 -2.66
C GLY A 35 1.49 -10.81 -2.39
N ARG A 36 1.79 -11.58 -1.37
CA ARG A 36 0.93 -12.68 -0.98
C ARG A 36 -0.31 -12.16 -0.24
N ALA A 37 -1.44 -12.76 -0.50
CA ALA A 37 -2.68 -12.47 0.22
C ALA A 37 -3.49 -13.76 0.35
N PRO A 38 -3.88 -14.16 1.56
CA PRO A 38 -3.58 -13.48 2.82
C PRO A 38 -2.09 -13.56 3.18
N ALA A 39 -1.62 -12.60 3.96
CA ALA A 39 -0.24 -12.55 4.44
C ALA A 39 -0.23 -12.19 5.91
N GLU A 40 0.74 -12.73 6.65
CA GLU A 40 0.88 -12.40 8.06
C GLU A 40 1.47 -11.00 8.27
N LEU A 41 2.32 -10.57 7.34
CA LEU A 41 3.01 -9.30 7.43
C LEU A 41 2.62 -8.40 6.26
N MET A 42 2.23 -7.18 6.56
CA MET A 42 1.90 -6.17 5.57
C MET A 42 2.77 -4.94 5.79
N LEU A 43 3.37 -4.44 4.73
CA LEU A 43 4.22 -3.26 4.77
C LEU A 43 3.51 -2.13 4.06
N ILE A 44 3.40 -0.99 4.72
CA ILE A 44 2.67 0.17 4.19
C ILE A 44 3.59 1.38 4.21
N GLY A 45 3.93 1.86 3.02
CA GLY A 45 4.67 3.10 2.87
C GLY A 45 3.73 4.27 2.63
N GLU A 46 4.31 5.41 2.27
CA GLU A 46 3.56 6.65 2.13
C GLU A 46 2.97 6.82 0.74
N ALA A 47 3.80 6.81 -0.29
CA ALA A 47 3.38 7.06 -1.66
C ALA A 47 4.38 6.49 -2.65
N PRO A 48 3.95 6.18 -3.89
CA PRO A 48 4.88 5.75 -4.93
C PRO A 48 5.87 6.84 -5.30
N GLY A 49 7.10 6.44 -5.60
CA GLY A 49 8.09 7.32 -6.18
C GLY A 49 8.10 7.22 -7.71
N GLU A 50 9.16 7.76 -8.31
CA GLU A 50 9.25 7.80 -9.76
C GLU A 50 9.30 6.42 -10.41
N VAL A 51 10.12 5.52 -9.88
CA VAL A 51 10.26 4.19 -10.46
C VAL A 51 8.96 3.41 -10.30
N GLU A 52 8.32 3.54 -9.15
CA GLU A 52 7.04 2.88 -8.90
C GLU A 52 5.96 3.40 -9.83
N ASP A 53 5.93 4.71 -10.07
CA ASP A 53 4.96 5.33 -10.98
C ASP A 53 5.15 4.85 -12.42
N GLN A 54 6.39 4.59 -12.82
CA GLN A 54 6.70 4.11 -14.17
C GLN A 54 6.38 2.63 -14.35
N THR A 55 6.57 1.83 -13.32
CA THR A 55 6.42 0.37 -13.39
C THR A 55 5.07 -0.14 -12.92
N GLY A 56 4.35 0.65 -12.12
CA GLY A 56 3.11 0.21 -11.49
C GLY A 56 3.32 -0.72 -10.30
N ARG A 57 4.56 -0.90 -9.84
CA ARG A 57 4.89 -1.80 -8.74
C ARG A 57 5.37 -1.03 -7.51
N PRO A 58 4.96 -1.44 -6.29
CA PRO A 58 5.39 -0.76 -5.07
C PRO A 58 6.82 -1.13 -4.70
N PHE A 59 7.55 -0.18 -4.13
CA PHE A 59 8.85 -0.42 -3.53
C PHE A 59 9.83 -1.15 -4.44
N VAL A 60 10.03 -0.63 -5.65
CA VAL A 60 11.00 -1.18 -6.62
C VAL A 60 12.13 -0.21 -6.92
N GLY A 61 12.05 1.03 -6.43
CA GLY A 61 13.15 1.99 -6.52
C GLY A 61 14.21 1.72 -5.45
N PRO A 62 15.13 2.67 -5.23
CA PRO A 62 16.27 2.46 -4.30
C PRO A 62 15.83 2.08 -2.89
N ALA A 63 14.83 2.77 -2.33
CA ALA A 63 14.34 2.45 -0.99
C ALA A 63 13.69 1.08 -0.96
N GLY A 64 12.97 0.71 -2.02
CA GLY A 64 12.33 -0.59 -2.12
C GLY A 64 13.32 -1.72 -2.25
N GLN A 65 14.43 -1.49 -2.96
CA GLN A 65 15.50 -2.49 -3.06
C GLN A 65 16.15 -2.72 -1.70
N LEU A 66 16.35 -1.66 -0.93
CA LEU A 66 16.87 -1.78 0.42
C LEU A 66 15.89 -2.57 1.31
N LEU A 67 14.61 -2.29 1.21
CA LEU A 67 13.59 -3.03 1.95
C LEU A 67 13.66 -4.52 1.63
N THR A 68 13.77 -4.87 0.35
CA THR A 68 13.87 -6.26 -0.07
C THR A 68 15.09 -6.94 0.55
N LYS A 69 16.23 -6.24 0.61
CA LYS A 69 17.44 -6.77 1.23
C LYS A 69 17.29 -6.95 2.72
N ILE A 70 16.64 -6.00 3.40
CA ILE A 70 16.41 -6.11 4.84
C ILE A 70 15.51 -7.30 5.14
N LEU A 71 14.44 -7.49 4.37
CA LEU A 71 13.56 -8.64 4.55
C LEU A 71 14.32 -9.94 4.36
N ALA A 72 15.13 -10.04 3.31
CA ALA A 72 15.91 -11.23 3.05
C ALA A 72 16.90 -11.52 4.18
N SER A 73 17.48 -10.49 4.78
CA SER A 73 18.46 -10.64 5.85
C SER A 73 17.86 -11.26 7.12
N VAL A 74 16.54 -11.14 7.29
CA VAL A 74 15.86 -11.77 8.44
C VAL A 74 15.07 -13.01 8.02
N GLY A 75 15.32 -13.51 6.81
CA GLY A 75 14.71 -14.76 6.36
C GLY A 75 13.29 -14.62 5.84
N ILE A 76 12.87 -13.42 5.46
CA ILE A 76 11.52 -13.19 4.93
C ILE A 76 11.62 -12.86 3.43
N PRO A 77 11.22 -13.78 2.54
CA PRO A 77 11.17 -13.46 1.13
C PRO A 77 10.13 -12.38 0.84
N ARG A 78 10.45 -11.46 -0.06
CA ARG A 78 9.53 -10.37 -0.38
C ARG A 78 8.17 -10.87 -0.85
N GLU A 79 8.13 -11.97 -1.56
CA GLU A 79 6.88 -12.53 -2.10
C GLU A 79 5.96 -13.13 -1.03
N GLU A 80 6.43 -13.26 0.21
CA GLU A 80 5.61 -13.77 1.31
C GLU A 80 4.90 -12.67 2.09
N VAL A 81 5.21 -11.41 1.80
CA VAL A 81 4.58 -10.26 2.46
C VAL A 81 3.72 -9.52 1.45
N TYR A 82 2.79 -8.70 1.95
CA TYR A 82 2.05 -7.79 1.08
C TYR A 82 2.57 -6.37 1.27
N ILE A 83 2.86 -5.68 0.19
CA ILE A 83 3.49 -4.36 0.21
C ILE A 83 2.62 -3.37 -0.55
N THR A 84 2.34 -2.23 0.08
CA THR A 84 1.56 -1.18 -0.56
C THR A 84 1.92 0.18 0.04
N ASN A 85 1.22 1.22 -0.36
CA ASN A 85 1.35 2.58 0.17
C ASN A 85 -0.02 3.11 0.56
N VAL A 86 -0.04 4.14 1.41
CA VAL A 86 -1.28 4.80 1.80
C VAL A 86 -1.97 5.39 0.58
N VAL A 87 -1.23 6.14 -0.25
CA VAL A 87 -1.77 6.63 -1.51
C VAL A 87 -1.26 5.78 -2.67
N LYS A 88 -2.10 5.61 -3.68
CA LYS A 88 -1.80 4.72 -4.81
C LYS A 88 -1.24 5.46 -6.01
N CYS A 89 -1.11 6.77 -5.92
CA CYS A 89 -0.66 7.62 -7.00
C CYS A 89 0.52 8.46 -6.54
N ARG A 90 1.50 8.63 -7.43
CA ARG A 90 2.69 9.41 -7.11
C ARG A 90 2.35 10.90 -7.00
N PRO A 91 2.70 11.56 -5.89
CA PRO A 91 2.59 13.01 -5.79
C PRO A 91 3.63 13.68 -6.71
N PRO A 92 3.32 14.86 -7.27
CA PRO A 92 4.29 15.57 -8.10
C PRO A 92 5.59 15.81 -7.35
N ARG A 93 6.71 15.58 -8.01
CA ARG A 93 8.06 15.81 -7.46
C ARG A 93 8.33 15.00 -6.18
N ASN A 94 7.64 13.88 -6.01
CA ASN A 94 7.79 13.01 -4.83
C ASN A 94 7.54 13.73 -3.50
N ARG A 95 6.70 14.76 -3.49
CA ARG A 95 6.36 15.43 -2.23
C ARG A 95 5.55 14.50 -1.33
N VAL A 96 5.47 14.86 -0.05
CA VAL A 96 4.62 14.13 0.90
C VAL A 96 3.15 14.32 0.50
N PRO A 97 2.33 13.26 0.51
CA PRO A 97 0.90 13.41 0.24
C PRO A 97 0.23 14.29 1.29
N THR A 98 -0.75 15.06 0.86
CA THR A 98 -1.55 15.85 1.80
C THR A 98 -2.51 14.96 2.57
N LYS A 99 -3.04 15.47 3.69
CA LYS A 99 -4.04 14.75 4.46
C LYS A 99 -5.28 14.43 3.62
N GLY A 100 -5.68 15.36 2.75
CA GLY A 100 -6.82 15.15 1.87
C GLY A 100 -6.57 14.05 0.86
N GLU A 101 -5.36 13.97 0.32
CA GLU A 101 -4.99 12.92 -0.61
C GLU A 101 -4.98 11.56 0.06
N MET A 102 -4.43 11.49 1.27
CA MET A 102 -4.44 10.25 2.05
C MET A 102 -5.86 9.82 2.40
N ALA A 103 -6.71 10.76 2.78
CA ALA A 103 -8.11 10.46 3.10
C ALA A 103 -8.86 9.94 1.87
N ALA A 104 -8.59 10.52 0.70
CA ALA A 104 -9.24 10.09 -0.54
C ALA A 104 -8.87 8.66 -0.93
N CYS A 105 -7.65 8.22 -0.60
CA CYS A 105 -7.19 6.86 -0.87
C CYS A 105 -7.49 5.88 0.25
N TRP A 106 -7.94 6.37 1.40
CA TRP A 106 -8.09 5.53 2.60
C TRP A 106 -8.96 4.29 2.38
N GLU A 107 -10.08 4.44 1.69
CA GLU A 107 -10.99 3.32 1.46
C GLU A 107 -10.31 2.17 0.73
N TRP A 108 -9.43 2.48 -0.22
CA TRP A 108 -8.71 1.45 -0.95
C TRP A 108 -7.76 0.69 -0.04
N LEU A 109 -7.03 1.43 0.82
CA LEU A 109 -6.11 0.79 1.75
C LEU A 109 -6.86 -0.05 2.78
N ALA A 110 -7.95 0.47 3.33
CA ALA A 110 -8.76 -0.27 4.31
C ALA A 110 -9.28 -1.58 3.71
N ALA A 111 -9.74 -1.54 2.45
CA ALA A 111 -10.19 -2.74 1.77
C ALA A 111 -9.04 -3.73 1.54
N GLN A 112 -7.85 -3.24 1.20
CA GLN A 112 -6.67 -4.10 1.06
C GLN A 112 -6.32 -4.78 2.37
N ILE A 113 -6.34 -4.04 3.48
CA ILE A 113 -6.03 -4.61 4.78
C ILE A 113 -7.03 -5.70 5.15
N ALA A 114 -8.31 -5.47 4.89
CA ALA A 114 -9.33 -6.46 5.17
C ALA A 114 -9.11 -7.75 4.36
N LEU A 115 -8.70 -7.61 3.09
CA LEU A 115 -8.50 -8.77 2.22
C LEU A 115 -7.18 -9.48 2.48
N VAL A 116 -6.13 -8.75 2.84
CA VAL A 116 -4.84 -9.35 3.20
C VAL A 116 -4.91 -9.99 4.57
N ASN A 117 -5.67 -9.40 5.48
CA ASN A 117 -5.89 -9.90 6.84
C ASN A 117 -4.57 -10.16 7.58
N PRO A 118 -3.67 -9.17 7.67
CA PRO A 118 -2.37 -9.38 8.29
C PRO A 118 -2.46 -9.46 9.81
N LYS A 119 -1.48 -10.12 10.42
CA LYS A 119 -1.32 -10.11 11.88
C LYS A 119 -0.47 -8.93 12.33
N ILE A 120 0.45 -8.50 11.47
CA ILE A 120 1.38 -7.40 11.78
C ILE A 120 1.40 -6.45 10.59
N ILE A 121 1.30 -5.16 10.88
CA ILE A 121 1.49 -4.10 9.88
C ILE A 121 2.69 -3.28 10.31
N ILE A 122 3.60 -3.06 9.37
CA ILE A 122 4.72 -2.14 9.58
C ILE A 122 4.52 -0.96 8.64
N THR A 123 4.41 0.24 9.21
CA THR A 123 4.34 1.47 8.43
C THR A 123 5.74 2.03 8.27
N LEU A 124 6.05 2.50 7.08
CA LEU A 124 7.39 2.95 6.71
C LEU A 124 7.38 4.46 6.48
N GLY A 125 8.37 5.14 7.04
CA GLY A 125 8.48 6.59 6.92
C GLY A 125 7.61 7.32 7.93
N ASN A 126 7.24 8.55 7.60
CA ASN A 126 6.44 9.41 8.48
C ASN A 126 4.94 9.25 8.24
N THR A 127 4.53 8.11 7.73
CA THR A 127 3.13 7.83 7.45
C THR A 127 2.34 7.82 8.76
N PRO A 128 1.29 8.64 8.88
CA PRO A 128 0.48 8.61 10.09
C PRO A 128 -0.18 7.26 10.23
N THR A 129 -0.18 6.73 11.46
CA THR A 129 -0.91 5.51 11.73
C THR A 129 -2.38 5.78 11.43
N PRO A 130 -3.02 4.95 10.60
CA PRO A 130 -4.41 5.20 10.24
C PRO A 130 -5.32 5.14 11.47
N VAL A 131 -5.90 6.26 11.79
CA VAL A 131 -6.74 6.42 12.98
C VAL A 131 -8.01 5.59 12.88
N SER A 132 -8.45 5.33 11.69
CA SER A 132 -9.67 4.59 11.42
C SER A 132 -9.61 3.13 11.83
N TYR A 133 -8.49 2.67 12.32
CA TYR A 133 -8.39 1.32 12.83
C TYR A 133 -9.06 1.10 14.17
N THR A 134 -9.46 2.16 14.85
CA THR A 134 -9.90 2.04 16.23
C THR A 134 -11.14 1.18 16.42
N HIS A 135 -11.85 0.87 15.37
CA HIS A 135 -13.09 0.08 15.45
C HIS A 135 -12.97 -1.35 14.93
N LEU A 136 -11.76 -1.78 14.59
CA LEU A 136 -11.51 -3.13 14.08
C LEU A 136 -10.73 -3.94 15.08
N THR A 137 -10.88 -5.28 15.02
CA THR A 137 -9.95 -6.17 15.72
C THR A 137 -8.67 -6.14 14.94
N LEU A 138 -7.66 -5.51 15.51
CA LEU A 138 -6.55 -5.04 14.73
C LEU A 138 -5.33 -5.92 14.74
N PRO A 139 -4.62 -5.94 13.62
CA PRO A 139 -3.23 -6.37 13.65
C PRO A 139 -2.40 -5.44 14.51
N THR A 140 -1.26 -5.93 14.98
CA THR A 140 -0.28 -5.11 15.65
C THR A 140 0.38 -4.19 14.63
N ILE A 141 0.48 -2.90 14.94
CA ILE A 141 1.05 -1.91 14.03
C ILE A 141 2.35 -1.37 14.61
N TYR A 142 3.41 -1.42 13.81
CA TYR A 142 4.70 -0.82 14.15
C TYR A 142 5.01 0.28 13.13
N SER A 143 5.60 1.38 13.61
CA SER A 143 6.06 2.46 12.73
C SER A 143 7.58 2.49 12.72
N VAL A 144 8.14 2.67 11.54
CA VAL A 144 9.59 2.71 11.35
C VAL A 144 10.01 4.00 10.68
#